data_c823f6ed4fded911ab456562d940fa96
#
_entry.id   c823f6ed4fded911ab456562d940fa96
#
_cell.length_a   1.000
_cell.length_b   1.000
_cell.length_c   1.000
_cell.angle_alpha   90.00
_cell.angle_beta   90.00
_cell.angle_gamma   90.00
#
_symmetry.space_group_name_H-M   'P 1'
#
loop_
_entity.id
_entity.type
_entity.pdbx_description
1 polymer ?
#
loop_
_entity_poly.entity_id
_entity_poly.type
_entity_poly.pdbx_seq_one_letter_code
_entity_poly.pdbx_strand_id
1 'polypeptide(L)'
;MTSTPYLSRRTLIGAAAALPLAAPMLASTARAAPVEPQGPWTQSGFVERGGGRLAWRALGPKDGAPVVLLHKLGGWAADWRGVAPLLGDKRRVIAFDLPGHGDSAMATPPPYVQTVPETAAMLLAALDELGIERASFAGNSLGGVVSTEIAALWPQRVDKLVLASVSLFSGYDRAALAELEKKRDAKVYTADWRPVPRAREGGAAGFGTLVPSVDVEQDASRARADRWIRPSERGVGLLNTQAALGRTIAPLLFVYGDRGHYVKYVETGKAMRHDAQIVQLAETGSFVHQERPVEVAAAMRAFLDADA
;
A
#
# COMPACT_ATOMS: atom_id res chain seq x y z
N MET A 1 -11.59 36.63 -66.29
CA MET A 1 -10.30 36.51 -65.61
C MET A 1 -10.14 37.68 -64.68
N THR A 2 -10.59 37.53 -63.43
CA THR A 2 -10.51 38.60 -62.41
C THR A 2 -9.90 37.98 -61.15
N SER A 3 -8.70 38.45 -60.86
CA SER A 3 -7.91 38.08 -59.69
C SER A 3 -8.41 38.81 -58.45
N THR A 4 -8.70 38.09 -57.37
CA THR A 4 -9.07 38.61 -56.06
C THR A 4 -7.80 38.79 -55.21
N PRO A 5 -7.59 39.95 -54.58
CA PRO A 5 -6.40 40.16 -53.74
C PRO A 5 -6.60 39.61 -52.33
N TYR A 6 -5.54 38.99 -51.83
CA TYR A 6 -5.39 38.49 -50.44
C TYR A 6 -5.24 39.68 -49.47
N LEU A 7 -6.11 39.79 -48.47
CA LEU A 7 -6.00 40.76 -47.37
C LEU A 7 -5.17 40.17 -46.22
N SER A 8 -4.02 40.75 -45.96
CA SER A 8 -3.15 40.48 -44.83
C SER A 8 -3.75 41.06 -43.53
N ARG A 9 -4.00 40.21 -42.55
CA ARG A 9 -4.38 40.66 -41.19
C ARG A 9 -3.13 41.03 -40.40
N ARG A 10 -2.86 42.29 -40.23
CA ARG A 10 -1.94 42.80 -39.20
C ARG A 10 -2.69 42.91 -37.88
N THR A 11 -2.24 42.10 -36.89
CA THR A 11 -2.77 42.09 -35.55
C THR A 11 -2.28 43.30 -34.76
N LEU A 12 -3.20 44.07 -34.25
CA LEU A 12 -2.95 45.13 -33.25
C LEU A 12 -2.73 44.45 -31.90
N ILE A 13 -1.52 44.55 -31.35
CA ILE A 13 -1.20 44.15 -29.98
C ILE A 13 -1.52 45.36 -29.09
N GLY A 14 -2.66 45.29 -28.41
CA GLY A 14 -3.00 46.21 -27.32
C GLY A 14 -2.30 45.76 -26.04
N ALA A 15 -1.41 46.58 -25.49
CA ALA A 15 -0.80 46.34 -24.19
C ALA A 15 -1.85 46.62 -23.09
N ALA A 16 -2.38 45.59 -22.48
CA ALA A 16 -3.15 45.69 -21.25
C ALA A 16 -2.18 45.66 -20.06
N ALA A 17 -2.09 46.77 -19.33
CA ALA A 17 -1.36 46.84 -18.07
C ALA A 17 -2.07 45.99 -17.02
N ALA A 18 -1.46 44.88 -16.63
CA ALA A 18 -1.92 44.02 -15.53
C ALA A 18 -1.50 44.67 -14.20
N LEU A 19 -2.47 45.14 -13.43
CA LEU A 19 -2.30 45.47 -12.02
C LEU A 19 -2.07 44.13 -11.21
N PRO A 20 -1.09 44.08 -10.32
CA PRO A 20 -0.92 42.89 -9.49
C PRO A 20 -2.03 42.88 -8.43
N LEU A 21 -2.97 41.95 -8.54
CA LEU A 21 -3.85 41.53 -7.45
C LEU A 21 -2.99 40.82 -6.41
N ALA A 22 -2.61 41.51 -5.33
CA ALA A 22 -2.06 40.89 -4.15
C ALA A 22 -3.17 40.05 -3.47
N ALA A 23 -3.20 38.75 -3.75
CA ALA A 23 -3.99 37.81 -2.98
C ALA A 23 -3.41 37.75 -1.58
N PRO A 24 -4.21 37.81 -0.50
CA PRO A 24 -3.71 37.60 0.84
C PRO A 24 -3.19 36.15 0.92
N MET A 25 -1.90 35.97 1.14
CA MET A 25 -1.33 34.70 1.57
C MET A 25 -1.92 34.37 2.95
N LEU A 26 -2.97 33.57 2.95
CA LEU A 26 -3.37 32.86 4.15
C LEU A 26 -2.20 31.93 4.49
N ALA A 27 -1.39 32.34 5.46
CA ALA A 27 -0.39 31.46 6.07
C ALA A 27 -1.16 30.28 6.69
N SER A 28 -1.33 29.23 5.91
CA SER A 28 -1.70 27.93 6.44
C SER A 28 -0.58 27.54 7.37
N THR A 29 -0.86 27.48 8.68
CA THR A 29 -0.02 26.80 9.65
C THR A 29 -0.05 25.32 9.31
N ALA A 30 0.70 24.94 8.28
CA ALA A 30 0.85 23.55 7.87
C ALA A 30 1.53 22.84 9.04
N ARG A 31 0.75 22.08 9.81
CA ARG A 31 1.28 21.13 10.78
C ARG A 31 2.28 20.27 10.03
N ALA A 32 3.54 20.23 10.52
CA ALA A 32 4.56 19.41 9.89
C ALA A 32 4.01 17.99 9.69
N ALA A 33 4.14 17.48 8.46
CA ALA A 33 3.68 16.13 8.17
C ALA A 33 4.44 15.14 9.07
N PRO A 34 3.78 14.10 9.59
CA PRO A 34 4.44 13.07 10.38
C PRO A 34 5.64 12.49 9.62
N VAL A 35 6.78 12.38 10.31
CA VAL A 35 7.99 11.79 9.74
C VAL A 35 7.93 10.28 9.96
N GLU A 36 8.22 9.52 8.92
CA GLU A 36 8.30 8.07 9.00
C GLU A 36 9.44 7.65 9.94
N PRO A 37 9.22 6.68 10.85
CA PRO A 37 10.27 6.18 11.74
C PRO A 37 11.46 5.67 10.94
N GLN A 38 12.66 6.04 11.39
CA GLN A 38 13.89 5.47 10.87
C GLN A 38 13.93 3.98 11.19
N GLY A 39 14.42 3.19 10.27
CA GLY A 39 14.52 1.74 10.40
C GLY A 39 15.96 1.26 10.18
N PRO A 40 16.17 -0.06 10.16
CA PRO A 40 17.48 -0.68 9.98
C PRO A 40 17.96 -0.64 8.52
N TRP A 41 17.37 0.22 7.70
CA TRP A 41 17.61 0.28 6.27
C TRP A 41 19.01 0.78 5.95
N THR A 42 19.73 0.08 5.08
CA THR A 42 21.07 0.45 4.63
C THR A 42 21.06 1.16 3.29
N GLN A 43 19.94 1.09 2.56
CA GLN A 43 19.72 1.74 1.28
C GLN A 43 18.31 2.32 1.23
N SER A 44 18.16 3.43 0.55
CA SER A 44 16.86 4.03 0.25
C SER A 44 16.93 4.85 -1.02
N GLY A 45 15.80 5.09 -1.64
CA GLY A 45 15.73 5.91 -2.85
C GLY A 45 14.32 6.06 -3.35
N PHE A 46 14.23 6.61 -4.55
CA PHE A 46 12.98 6.78 -5.26
C PHE A 46 13.12 6.18 -6.67
N VAL A 47 12.00 5.66 -7.16
CA VAL A 47 11.84 5.31 -8.57
C VAL A 47 10.84 6.28 -9.16
N GLU A 48 11.28 7.06 -10.14
CA GLU A 48 10.42 7.99 -10.88
C GLU A 48 9.67 7.24 -11.97
N ARG A 49 8.35 7.34 -11.98
CA ARG A 49 7.48 6.77 -13.01
C ARG A 49 6.37 7.74 -13.39
N GLY A 50 5.78 7.53 -14.56
CA GLY A 50 4.64 8.31 -15.02
C GLY A 50 3.54 8.31 -13.94
N GLY A 51 3.19 9.49 -13.45
CA GLY A 51 2.23 9.66 -12.36
C GLY A 51 2.84 9.88 -10.98
N GLY A 52 4.16 9.74 -10.78
CA GLY A 52 4.79 10.03 -9.50
C GLY A 52 6.09 9.29 -9.25
N ARG A 53 6.56 9.37 -8.02
CA ARG A 53 7.73 8.65 -7.53
C ARG A 53 7.36 7.71 -6.40
N LEU A 54 7.92 6.49 -6.43
CA LEU A 54 7.76 5.51 -5.37
C LEU A 54 9.02 5.49 -4.51
N ALA A 55 8.84 5.69 -3.21
CA ALA A 55 9.90 5.55 -2.22
C ALA A 55 10.13 4.08 -1.89
N TRP A 56 11.38 3.70 -1.76
CA TRP A 56 11.77 2.37 -1.33
C TRP A 56 12.91 2.43 -0.32
N ARG A 57 12.98 1.39 0.50
CA ARG A 57 14.05 1.16 1.46
C ARG A 57 14.49 -0.29 1.35
N ALA A 58 15.79 -0.54 1.52
CA ALA A 58 16.31 -1.89 1.45
C ALA A 58 17.41 -2.14 2.46
N LEU A 59 17.63 -3.42 2.73
CA LEU A 59 18.75 -3.94 3.50
C LEU A 59 19.11 -5.35 3.02
N GLY A 60 20.25 -5.85 3.48
CA GLY A 60 20.77 -7.15 3.11
C GLY A 60 21.64 -7.15 1.85
N PRO A 61 22.19 -8.30 1.46
CA PRO A 61 23.09 -8.41 0.32
C PRO A 61 22.36 -8.10 -1.00
N LYS A 62 23.02 -7.34 -1.88
CA LYS A 62 22.42 -6.88 -3.15
C LYS A 62 22.08 -8.04 -4.10
N ASP A 63 22.85 -9.11 -4.01
CA ASP A 63 22.73 -10.37 -4.79
C ASP A 63 21.89 -11.43 -4.05
N GLY A 64 21.42 -11.14 -2.85
CA GLY A 64 20.51 -12.03 -2.11
C GLY A 64 19.15 -12.15 -2.79
N ALA A 65 18.48 -13.29 -2.59
CA ALA A 65 17.13 -13.52 -3.13
C ALA A 65 16.16 -12.39 -2.69
N PRO A 66 15.50 -11.71 -3.65
CA PRO A 66 14.69 -10.53 -3.32
C PRO A 66 13.42 -10.89 -2.55
N VAL A 67 13.11 -10.11 -1.51
CA VAL A 67 11.85 -10.13 -0.78
C VAL A 67 11.26 -8.73 -0.75
N VAL A 68 10.10 -8.55 -1.33
CA VAL A 68 9.37 -7.29 -1.39
C VAL A 68 8.35 -7.24 -0.27
N LEU A 69 8.39 -6.18 0.55
CA LEU A 69 7.52 -5.96 1.70
C LEU A 69 6.55 -4.80 1.41
N LEU A 70 5.25 -5.05 1.54
CA LEU A 70 4.20 -4.08 1.24
C LEU A 70 3.32 -3.83 2.47
N HIS A 71 3.17 -2.57 2.82
CA HIS A 71 2.45 -2.12 4.02
C HIS A 71 0.92 -2.14 3.85
N LYS A 72 0.20 -2.00 4.98
CA LYS A 72 -1.26 -1.87 5.04
C LYS A 72 -1.77 -0.54 4.50
N LEU A 73 -3.09 -0.44 4.33
CA LEU A 73 -3.77 0.82 4.01
C LEU A 73 -3.47 1.90 5.06
N GLY A 74 -2.98 3.04 4.61
CA GLY A 74 -2.54 4.13 5.47
C GLY A 74 -1.26 3.83 6.25
N GLY A 75 -0.49 2.81 5.87
CA GLY A 75 0.82 2.49 6.41
C GLY A 75 1.97 3.16 5.66
N TRP A 76 3.17 2.67 5.91
CA TRP A 76 4.43 3.06 5.28
C TRP A 76 5.44 1.89 5.32
N ALA A 77 6.54 2.01 4.60
CA ALA A 77 7.57 0.95 4.55
C ALA A 77 8.11 0.58 5.93
N ALA A 78 8.18 1.54 6.86
CA ALA A 78 8.63 1.30 8.24
C ALA A 78 7.72 0.37 9.06
N ASP A 79 6.51 0.05 8.61
CA ASP A 79 5.69 -0.99 9.24
C ASP A 79 6.44 -2.32 9.34
N TRP A 80 7.36 -2.57 8.41
CA TRP A 80 8.16 -3.79 8.32
C TRP A 80 9.53 -3.74 9.00
N ARG A 81 9.90 -2.61 9.64
CA ARG A 81 11.23 -2.41 10.24
C ARG A 81 11.63 -3.43 11.31
N GLY A 82 10.64 -4.04 11.96
CA GLY A 82 10.89 -5.10 12.96
C GLY A 82 11.15 -6.48 12.34
N VAL A 83 10.58 -6.75 11.16
CA VAL A 83 10.74 -8.02 10.43
C VAL A 83 11.95 -7.99 9.50
N ALA A 84 12.14 -6.88 8.79
CA ALA A 84 13.12 -6.77 7.72
C ALA A 84 14.56 -7.17 8.12
N PRO A 85 15.13 -6.71 9.25
CA PRO A 85 16.50 -7.10 9.62
C PRO A 85 16.64 -8.59 9.94
N LEU A 86 15.55 -9.24 10.34
CA LEU A 86 15.55 -10.68 10.64
C LEU A 86 15.52 -11.54 9.37
N LEU A 87 15.31 -10.95 8.21
CA LEU A 87 15.36 -11.59 6.88
C LEU A 87 16.62 -11.22 6.11
N GLY A 88 17.24 -10.08 6.45
CA GLY A 88 18.26 -9.42 5.64
C GLY A 88 19.66 -10.03 5.74
N ASP A 89 19.88 -11.05 6.54
CA ASP A 89 21.17 -11.77 6.62
C ASP A 89 21.50 -12.55 5.33
N LYS A 90 20.48 -13.06 4.64
CA LYS A 90 20.62 -13.86 3.42
C LYS A 90 19.85 -13.30 2.21
N ARG A 91 18.99 -12.30 2.41
CA ARG A 91 18.05 -11.81 1.40
C ARG A 91 18.17 -10.33 1.17
N ARG A 92 17.98 -9.92 -0.08
CA ARG A 92 17.76 -8.51 -0.41
C ARG A 92 16.31 -8.14 -0.05
N VAL A 93 16.12 -7.51 1.10
CA VAL A 93 14.78 -7.12 1.59
C VAL A 93 14.49 -5.70 1.14
N ILE A 94 13.38 -5.49 0.41
CA ILE A 94 12.97 -4.20 -0.13
C ILE A 94 11.56 -3.89 0.34
N ALA A 95 11.38 -2.77 1.05
CA ALA A 95 10.08 -2.26 1.44
C ALA A 95 9.72 -1.02 0.62
N PHE A 96 8.52 -0.98 0.08
CA PHE A 96 8.00 0.16 -0.66
C PHE A 96 6.96 0.92 0.13
N ASP A 97 6.95 2.24 -0.02
CA ASP A 97 5.77 3.04 0.23
C ASP A 97 4.88 2.96 -1.00
N LEU A 98 3.63 2.51 -0.82
CA LEU A 98 2.66 2.40 -1.90
C LEU A 98 2.27 3.80 -2.44
N PRO A 99 1.71 3.92 -3.65
CA PRO A 99 1.32 5.21 -4.23
C PRO A 99 0.54 6.09 -3.26
N GLY A 100 1.04 7.32 -3.03
CA GLY A 100 0.44 8.29 -2.13
C GLY A 100 0.57 8.00 -0.63
N HIS A 101 1.36 7.00 -0.24
CA HIS A 101 1.65 6.65 1.15
C HIS A 101 3.12 6.93 1.49
N GLY A 102 3.41 7.09 2.79
CA GLY A 102 4.76 7.29 3.28
C GLY A 102 5.47 8.46 2.59
N ASP A 103 6.64 8.21 2.02
CA ASP A 103 7.44 9.17 1.26
C ASP A 103 7.20 9.09 -0.26
N SER A 104 6.33 8.18 -0.73
CA SER A 104 5.89 8.15 -2.13
C SER A 104 5.06 9.38 -2.47
N ALA A 105 5.40 10.07 -3.55
CA ALA A 105 4.73 11.29 -3.98
C ALA A 105 4.14 11.13 -5.37
N MET A 106 2.84 11.42 -5.50
CA MET A 106 2.14 11.35 -6.77
C MET A 106 2.07 12.74 -7.42
N ALA A 107 2.18 12.77 -8.74
CA ALA A 107 2.18 14.02 -9.51
C ALA A 107 0.80 14.67 -9.62
N THR A 108 -0.26 13.91 -9.37
CA THR A 108 -1.66 14.38 -9.45
C THR A 108 -2.35 14.28 -8.09
N PRO A 109 -3.43 15.01 -7.86
CA PRO A 109 -4.30 14.77 -6.72
C PRO A 109 -4.82 13.32 -6.69
N PRO A 110 -5.23 12.82 -5.51
CA PRO A 110 -5.78 11.47 -5.40
C PRO A 110 -6.96 11.26 -6.36
N PRO A 111 -7.00 10.15 -7.11
CA PRO A 111 -8.12 9.82 -8.00
C PRO A 111 -9.36 9.43 -7.18
N TYR A 112 -10.50 9.24 -7.84
CA TYR A 112 -11.67 8.67 -7.18
C TYR A 112 -11.42 7.23 -6.67
N VAL A 113 -10.72 6.43 -7.45
CA VAL A 113 -10.27 5.06 -7.11
C VAL A 113 -8.81 4.92 -7.51
N GLN A 114 -7.96 4.46 -6.59
CA GLN A 114 -6.65 3.91 -6.89
C GLN A 114 -6.80 2.40 -6.98
N THR A 115 -6.86 1.85 -8.17
CA THR A 115 -7.11 0.42 -8.34
C THR A 115 -5.90 -0.43 -7.92
N VAL A 116 -6.16 -1.65 -7.47
CA VAL A 116 -5.09 -2.57 -7.09
C VAL A 116 -4.21 -2.97 -8.29
N PRO A 117 -4.77 -3.27 -9.49
CA PRO A 117 -3.96 -3.54 -10.68
C PRO A 117 -3.04 -2.37 -11.10
N GLU A 118 -3.49 -1.12 -11.00
CA GLU A 118 -2.63 0.05 -11.25
C GLU A 118 -1.47 0.12 -10.25
N THR A 119 -1.77 -0.09 -8.97
CA THR A 119 -0.73 -0.13 -7.91
C THR A 119 0.26 -1.26 -8.17
N ALA A 120 -0.20 -2.45 -8.54
CA ALA A 120 0.63 -3.59 -8.90
C ALA A 120 1.54 -3.29 -10.10
N ALA A 121 1.01 -2.70 -11.17
CA ALA A 121 1.78 -2.33 -12.35
C ALA A 121 2.87 -1.28 -12.04
N MET A 122 2.56 -0.28 -11.21
CA MET A 122 3.55 0.72 -10.76
C MET A 122 4.69 0.08 -9.97
N LEU A 123 4.38 -0.85 -9.06
CA LEU A 123 5.38 -1.57 -8.28
C LEU A 123 6.27 -2.45 -9.17
N LEU A 124 5.69 -3.19 -10.11
CA LEU A 124 6.46 -4.02 -11.03
C LEU A 124 7.41 -3.16 -11.90
N ALA A 125 6.94 -2.03 -12.39
CA ALA A 125 7.80 -1.09 -13.12
C ALA A 125 8.93 -0.52 -12.25
N ALA A 126 8.67 -0.31 -10.94
CA ALA A 126 9.72 0.11 -10.01
C ALA A 126 10.73 -1.01 -9.74
N LEU A 127 10.29 -2.25 -9.64
CA LEU A 127 11.17 -3.42 -9.49
C LEU A 127 12.05 -3.62 -10.73
N ASP A 128 11.51 -3.41 -11.94
CA ASP A 128 12.28 -3.48 -13.19
C ASP A 128 13.44 -2.46 -13.19
N GLU A 129 13.21 -1.25 -12.71
CA GLU A 129 14.26 -0.23 -12.59
C GLU A 129 15.31 -0.57 -11.54
N LEU A 130 14.93 -1.30 -10.49
CA LEU A 130 15.86 -1.82 -9.49
C LEU A 130 16.57 -3.11 -9.92
N GLY A 131 16.31 -3.58 -11.15
CA GLY A 131 16.90 -4.81 -11.71
C GLY A 131 16.36 -6.08 -11.06
N ILE A 132 15.08 -6.06 -10.62
CA ILE A 132 14.45 -7.19 -9.94
C ILE A 132 13.35 -7.75 -10.83
N GLU A 133 13.68 -8.81 -11.56
CA GLU A 133 12.74 -9.47 -12.47
C GLU A 133 11.76 -10.38 -11.73
N ARG A 134 12.18 -10.98 -10.62
CA ARG A 134 11.37 -11.91 -9.83
C ARG A 134 11.70 -11.78 -8.35
N ALA A 135 10.70 -11.91 -7.47
CA ALA A 135 10.85 -11.78 -6.03
C ALA A 135 9.81 -12.60 -5.27
N SER A 136 10.10 -12.90 -4.00
CA SER A 136 9.05 -13.24 -3.04
C SER A 136 8.35 -11.97 -2.57
N PHE A 137 7.04 -12.02 -2.39
CA PHE A 137 6.25 -10.88 -1.92
C PHE A 137 5.64 -11.16 -0.55
N ALA A 138 5.74 -10.21 0.35
CA ALA A 138 5.06 -10.24 1.63
C ALA A 138 4.26 -8.96 1.83
N GLY A 139 2.98 -9.09 2.18
CA GLY A 139 2.12 -7.92 2.34
C GLY A 139 1.12 -8.07 3.49
N ASN A 140 0.88 -6.96 4.20
CA ASN A 140 -0.18 -6.87 5.18
C ASN A 140 -1.37 -6.11 4.60
N SER A 141 -2.60 -6.62 4.80
CA SER A 141 -3.83 -5.95 4.39
C SER A 141 -3.79 -5.49 2.92
N LEU A 142 -3.80 -4.18 2.63
CA LEU A 142 -3.66 -3.62 1.27
C LEU A 142 -2.43 -4.19 0.56
N GLY A 143 -1.27 -4.23 1.22
CA GLY A 143 -0.05 -4.81 0.64
C GLY A 143 -0.20 -6.29 0.30
N GLY A 144 -0.93 -7.06 1.12
CA GLY A 144 -1.27 -8.45 0.83
C GLY A 144 -2.20 -8.60 -0.38
N VAL A 145 -3.18 -7.70 -0.50
CA VAL A 145 -4.10 -7.67 -1.67
C VAL A 145 -3.33 -7.33 -2.95
N VAL A 146 -2.43 -6.33 -2.90
CA VAL A 146 -1.56 -5.98 -4.04
C VAL A 146 -0.63 -7.13 -4.41
N SER A 147 -0.01 -7.80 -3.43
CA SER A 147 0.84 -8.97 -3.66
C SER A 147 0.07 -10.13 -4.29
N THR A 148 -1.17 -10.36 -3.86
CA THR A 148 -2.07 -11.37 -4.44
C THR A 148 -2.38 -11.06 -5.90
N GLU A 149 -2.68 -9.80 -6.22
CA GLU A 149 -2.97 -9.37 -7.60
C GLU A 149 -1.74 -9.48 -8.50
N ILE A 150 -0.54 -9.14 -8.00
CA ILE A 150 0.72 -9.37 -8.73
C ILE A 150 0.88 -10.87 -9.04
N ALA A 151 0.67 -11.74 -8.05
CA ALA A 151 0.80 -13.18 -8.23
C ALA A 151 -0.26 -13.77 -9.18
N ALA A 152 -1.45 -13.17 -9.23
CA ALA A 152 -2.54 -13.59 -10.12
C ALA A 152 -2.33 -13.16 -11.58
N LEU A 153 -1.81 -11.94 -11.82
CA LEU A 153 -1.70 -11.36 -13.16
C LEU A 153 -0.31 -11.57 -13.77
N TRP A 154 0.73 -11.64 -12.94
CA TRP A 154 2.14 -11.82 -13.37
C TRP A 154 2.82 -12.94 -12.57
N PRO A 155 2.33 -14.19 -12.64
CA PRO A 155 2.85 -15.30 -11.82
C PRO A 155 4.35 -15.55 -12.01
N GLN A 156 4.90 -15.24 -13.20
CA GLN A 156 6.33 -15.35 -13.48
C GLN A 156 7.21 -14.36 -12.67
N ARG A 157 6.60 -13.31 -12.08
CA ARG A 157 7.28 -12.31 -11.26
C ARG A 157 7.36 -12.71 -9.79
N VAL A 158 6.69 -13.80 -9.38
CA VAL A 158 6.52 -14.18 -7.98
C VAL A 158 7.14 -15.53 -7.69
N ASP A 159 8.09 -15.54 -6.74
CA ASP A 159 8.68 -16.79 -6.22
C ASP A 159 7.77 -17.43 -5.19
N LYS A 160 7.50 -16.69 -4.12
CA LYS A 160 6.66 -17.12 -2.99
C LYS A 160 5.80 -15.95 -2.53
N LEU A 161 4.65 -16.26 -1.95
CA LEU A 161 3.69 -15.27 -1.48
C LEU A 161 3.45 -15.42 0.03
N VAL A 162 3.60 -14.33 0.79
CA VAL A 162 3.30 -14.27 2.22
C VAL A 162 2.19 -13.24 2.45
N LEU A 163 1.06 -13.69 2.97
CA LEU A 163 -0.11 -12.88 3.23
C LEU A 163 -0.33 -12.71 4.73
N ALA A 164 0.12 -11.57 5.25
CA ALA A 164 0.01 -11.22 6.65
C ALA A 164 -1.30 -10.47 6.90
N SER A 165 -2.28 -11.13 7.50
CA SER A 165 -3.59 -10.55 7.81
C SER A 165 -4.26 -9.89 6.59
N VAL A 166 -4.64 -10.68 5.61
CA VAL A 166 -5.28 -10.23 4.37
C VAL A 166 -6.79 -10.50 4.38
N SER A 167 -7.56 -9.61 3.74
CA SER A 167 -8.99 -9.82 3.50
C SER A 167 -9.22 -10.69 2.27
N LEU A 168 -10.01 -11.74 2.43
CA LEU A 168 -10.42 -12.64 1.35
C LEU A 168 -11.93 -12.53 1.14
N PHE A 169 -12.37 -11.70 0.24
CA PHE A 169 -13.79 -11.47 -0.06
C PHE A 169 -14.03 -11.27 -1.57
N SER A 170 -15.29 -11.36 -2.00
CA SER A 170 -15.67 -11.32 -3.41
C SER A 170 -15.67 -9.91 -4.04
N GLY A 171 -15.32 -8.89 -3.26
CA GLY A 171 -15.45 -7.50 -3.68
C GLY A 171 -16.88 -6.97 -3.56
N TYR A 172 -17.02 -5.66 -3.59
CA TYR A 172 -18.30 -4.97 -3.67
C TYR A 172 -18.55 -4.56 -5.11
N ASP A 173 -19.80 -4.62 -5.55
CA ASP A 173 -20.20 -3.84 -6.70
C ASP A 173 -20.23 -2.34 -6.35
N ARG A 174 -20.41 -1.50 -7.37
CA ARG A 174 -20.37 -0.05 -7.22
C ARG A 174 -21.47 0.48 -6.28
N ALA A 175 -22.66 -0.12 -6.31
CA ALA A 175 -23.79 0.29 -5.50
C ALA A 175 -23.60 -0.10 -4.02
N ALA A 176 -23.16 -1.34 -3.77
CA ALA A 176 -22.85 -1.84 -2.43
C ALA A 176 -21.70 -1.04 -1.78
N LEU A 177 -20.66 -0.70 -2.55
CA LEU A 177 -19.58 0.14 -2.05
C LEU A 177 -20.07 1.54 -1.69
N ALA A 178 -20.90 2.16 -2.53
CA ALA A 178 -21.48 3.48 -2.25
C ALA A 178 -22.34 3.49 -0.99
N GLU A 179 -23.15 2.46 -0.77
CA GLU A 179 -23.95 2.32 0.45
C GLU A 179 -23.09 2.10 1.71
N LEU A 180 -21.99 1.32 1.59
CA LEU A 180 -21.04 1.16 2.68
C LEU A 180 -20.38 2.50 3.03
N GLU A 181 -19.93 3.25 2.03
CA GLU A 181 -19.30 4.55 2.18
C GLU A 181 -20.26 5.55 2.86
N LYS A 182 -21.49 5.63 2.40
CA LYS A 182 -22.52 6.50 2.98
C LYS A 182 -22.74 6.27 4.48
N LYS A 183 -22.69 5.02 4.93
CA LYS A 183 -22.86 4.65 6.35
C LYS A 183 -21.63 4.93 7.20
N ARG A 184 -20.45 4.93 6.60
CA ARG A 184 -19.17 4.92 7.32
C ARG A 184 -18.38 6.21 7.20
N ASP A 185 -18.36 6.84 6.02
CA ASP A 185 -17.38 7.87 5.70
C ASP A 185 -17.43 9.08 6.65
N ALA A 186 -18.60 9.52 7.04
CA ALA A 186 -18.75 10.62 8.01
C ALA A 186 -18.11 10.34 9.39
N LYS A 187 -17.81 9.07 9.70
CA LYS A 187 -17.16 8.66 10.94
C LYS A 187 -15.65 8.51 10.83
N VAL A 188 -15.14 8.31 9.61
CA VAL A 188 -13.73 7.95 9.37
C VAL A 188 -12.97 8.95 8.52
N TYR A 189 -13.69 9.88 7.88
CA TYR A 189 -13.11 10.96 7.07
C TYR A 189 -13.75 12.31 7.41
N THR A 190 -12.98 13.37 7.27
CA THR A 190 -13.46 14.75 7.26
C THR A 190 -14.22 15.05 5.97
N ALA A 191 -14.89 16.23 5.89
CA ALA A 191 -15.59 16.65 4.68
C ALA A 191 -14.66 16.81 3.45
N ASP A 192 -13.37 17.06 3.68
CA ASP A 192 -12.35 17.17 2.64
C ASP A 192 -11.54 15.86 2.44
N TRP A 193 -12.09 14.73 2.92
CA TRP A 193 -11.58 13.36 2.74
C TRP A 193 -10.27 13.04 3.45
N ARG A 194 -9.90 13.76 4.49
CA ARG A 194 -8.78 13.40 5.36
C ARG A 194 -9.19 12.35 6.38
N PRO A 195 -8.33 11.39 6.71
CA PRO A 195 -8.66 10.40 7.73
C PRO A 195 -8.78 11.05 9.11
N VAL A 196 -9.84 10.71 9.83
CA VAL A 196 -9.99 11.06 11.24
C VAL A 196 -9.17 10.10 12.09
N PRO A 197 -8.50 10.53 13.16
CA PRO A 197 -7.87 9.66 14.14
C PRO A 197 -8.86 8.59 14.62
N ARG A 198 -8.39 7.35 14.76
CA ARG A 198 -9.26 6.26 15.22
C ARG A 198 -9.57 6.41 16.70
N ALA A 199 -10.82 6.13 17.09
CA ALA A 199 -11.15 5.94 18.48
C ALA A 199 -10.43 4.71 19.03
N ARG A 200 -9.75 4.85 20.17
CA ARG A 200 -8.92 3.80 20.81
C ARG A 200 -9.71 2.95 21.81
N GLU A 201 -11.04 2.98 21.75
CA GLU A 201 -11.88 2.19 22.62
C GLU A 201 -11.94 0.74 22.15
N GLY A 202 -11.62 -0.21 23.03
CA GLY A 202 -11.94 -1.62 22.86
C GLY A 202 -10.84 -2.56 22.32
N GLY A 203 -9.57 -2.20 22.32
CA GLY A 203 -8.48 -3.12 21.95
C GLY A 203 -8.49 -3.53 20.48
N ALA A 204 -8.18 -4.79 20.17
CA ALA A 204 -8.08 -5.30 18.77
C ALA A 204 -9.43 -5.46 18.05
N ALA A 205 -10.50 -4.79 18.48
CA ALA A 205 -11.77 -4.83 17.77
C ALA A 205 -11.63 -4.22 16.36
N GLY A 206 -12.14 -4.91 15.36
CA GLY A 206 -12.00 -4.50 13.97
C GLY A 206 -10.55 -4.54 13.48
N PHE A 207 -10.09 -3.45 12.86
CA PHE A 207 -8.71 -3.33 12.33
C PHE A 207 -7.68 -2.88 13.38
N GLY A 208 -7.92 -3.12 14.67
CA GLY A 208 -7.06 -2.69 15.77
C GLY A 208 -5.85 -3.59 16.02
N THR A 209 -5.02 -3.13 16.95
CA THR A 209 -3.86 -3.83 17.50
C THR A 209 -3.98 -3.96 19.01
N LEU A 210 -3.29 -4.94 19.59
CA LEU A 210 -3.15 -5.09 21.04
C LEU A 210 -1.96 -4.28 21.58
N VAL A 211 -1.16 -3.67 20.71
CA VAL A 211 0.07 -2.93 21.07
C VAL A 211 -0.17 -1.42 20.93
N PRO A 212 -0.27 -0.66 22.03
CA PRO A 212 -0.61 0.77 21.98
C PRO A 212 0.33 1.63 21.15
N SER A 213 1.63 1.32 21.13
CA SER A 213 2.61 2.05 20.30
C SER A 213 2.37 1.89 18.81
N VAL A 214 1.85 0.72 18.38
CA VAL A 214 1.45 0.47 17.00
C VAL A 214 0.23 1.32 16.62
N ASP A 215 -0.75 1.50 17.52
CA ASP A 215 -1.89 2.38 17.27
C ASP A 215 -1.47 3.84 17.08
N VAL A 216 -0.55 4.34 17.93
CA VAL A 216 -0.03 5.71 17.80
C VAL A 216 0.66 5.91 16.46
N GLU A 217 1.50 4.95 16.06
CA GLU A 217 2.20 5.01 14.78
C GLU A 217 1.24 4.96 13.59
N GLN A 218 0.16 4.17 13.68
CA GLN A 218 -0.87 4.13 12.65
C GLN A 218 -1.55 5.48 12.42
N ASP A 219 -1.85 6.22 13.47
CA ASP A 219 -2.43 7.56 13.32
C ASP A 219 -1.46 8.49 12.58
N ALA A 220 -0.16 8.38 12.84
CA ALA A 220 0.88 9.14 12.16
C ALA A 220 1.01 8.76 10.67
N SER A 221 1.09 7.45 10.37
CA SER A 221 1.21 6.99 8.98
C SER A 221 -0.06 7.29 8.16
N ARG A 222 -1.25 7.16 8.76
CA ARG A 222 -2.52 7.56 8.14
C ARG A 222 -2.58 9.06 7.84
N ALA A 223 -2.13 9.90 8.79
CA ALA A 223 -2.05 11.34 8.58
C ALA A 223 -1.06 11.69 7.45
N ARG A 224 0.02 10.91 7.29
CA ARG A 224 0.97 11.08 6.18
C ARG A 224 0.38 10.68 4.83
N ALA A 225 -0.37 9.58 4.76
CA ALA A 225 -1.05 9.12 3.55
C ALA A 225 -2.25 10.04 3.16
N ASP A 226 -2.79 10.75 4.15
CA ASP A 226 -3.81 11.78 3.96
C ASP A 226 -4.98 11.32 3.07
N ARG A 227 -5.30 12.06 2.03
CA ARG A 227 -6.41 11.82 1.09
C ARG A 227 -6.23 10.58 0.20
N TRP A 228 -5.04 9.97 0.17
CA TRP A 228 -4.77 8.76 -0.63
C TRP A 228 -5.37 7.48 -0.03
N ILE A 229 -5.71 7.50 1.27
CA ILE A 229 -6.30 6.34 1.93
C ILE A 229 -7.63 5.93 1.28
N ARG A 230 -8.52 6.89 1.02
CA ARG A 230 -9.87 6.60 0.54
C ARG A 230 -9.89 6.02 -0.89
N PRO A 231 -9.18 6.55 -1.89
CA PRO A 231 -9.08 5.93 -3.21
C PRO A 231 -8.50 4.50 -3.17
N SER A 232 -7.46 4.30 -2.35
CA SER A 232 -6.84 2.98 -2.18
C SER A 232 -7.79 1.98 -1.50
N GLU A 233 -8.57 2.43 -0.52
CA GLU A 233 -9.60 1.62 0.13
C GLU A 233 -10.71 1.21 -0.86
N ARG A 234 -11.13 2.11 -1.75
CA ARG A 234 -12.08 1.80 -2.83
C ARG A 234 -11.50 0.76 -3.78
N GLY A 235 -10.22 0.88 -4.14
CA GLY A 235 -9.53 -0.10 -4.98
C GLY A 235 -9.58 -1.50 -4.37
N VAL A 236 -9.32 -1.63 -3.07
CA VAL A 236 -9.47 -2.89 -2.34
C VAL A 236 -10.93 -3.34 -2.32
N GLY A 237 -11.86 -2.43 -2.03
CA GLY A 237 -13.29 -2.74 -1.93
C GLY A 237 -13.90 -3.28 -3.23
N LEU A 238 -13.42 -2.82 -4.37
CA LEU A 238 -13.90 -3.25 -5.69
C LEU A 238 -13.22 -4.54 -6.20
N LEU A 239 -12.08 -4.94 -5.61
CA LEU A 239 -11.39 -6.14 -6.04
C LEU A 239 -12.03 -7.40 -5.47
N ASN A 240 -12.23 -8.41 -6.31
CA ASN A 240 -12.52 -9.76 -5.86
C ASN A 240 -11.20 -10.47 -5.48
N THR A 241 -10.81 -10.36 -4.21
CA THR A 241 -9.56 -10.94 -3.71
C THR A 241 -9.59 -12.48 -3.68
N GLN A 242 -10.76 -13.08 -3.54
CA GLN A 242 -10.92 -14.53 -3.65
C GLN A 242 -10.62 -15.00 -5.08
N ALA A 243 -11.20 -14.34 -6.08
CA ALA A 243 -10.92 -14.67 -7.47
C ALA A 243 -9.45 -14.44 -7.86
N ALA A 244 -8.82 -13.38 -7.34
CA ALA A 244 -7.39 -13.16 -7.52
C ALA A 244 -6.57 -14.29 -6.90
N LEU A 245 -6.83 -14.64 -5.64
CA LEU A 245 -6.15 -15.73 -4.93
C LEU A 245 -6.29 -17.08 -5.67
N GLY A 246 -7.48 -17.38 -6.18
CA GLY A 246 -7.75 -18.61 -6.95
C GLY A 246 -6.94 -18.74 -8.24
N ARG A 247 -6.39 -17.63 -8.76
CA ARG A 247 -5.50 -17.63 -9.94
C ARG A 247 -4.02 -17.75 -9.59
N THR A 248 -3.64 -17.64 -8.30
CA THR A 248 -2.25 -17.70 -7.90
C THR A 248 -1.73 -19.13 -7.88
N ILE A 249 -0.50 -19.32 -8.38
CA ILE A 249 0.19 -20.63 -8.40
C ILE A 249 1.43 -20.65 -7.49
N ALA A 250 1.87 -19.48 -7.01
CA ALA A 250 3.03 -19.39 -6.14
C ALA A 250 2.77 -20.13 -4.82
N PRO A 251 3.80 -20.78 -4.23
CA PRO A 251 3.74 -21.26 -2.86
C PRO A 251 3.29 -20.16 -1.92
N LEU A 252 2.44 -20.49 -0.94
CA LEU A 252 1.72 -19.51 -0.13
C LEU A 252 1.85 -19.79 1.37
N LEU A 253 2.17 -18.72 2.11
CA LEU A 253 2.09 -18.67 3.56
C LEU A 253 1.06 -17.62 3.98
N PHE A 254 0.09 -18.01 4.77
CA PHE A 254 -0.75 -17.08 5.54
C PHE A 254 -0.21 -16.90 6.96
N VAL A 255 -0.18 -15.66 7.44
CA VAL A 255 0.10 -15.34 8.84
C VAL A 255 -1.03 -14.46 9.38
N TYR A 256 -1.75 -14.95 10.37
CA TYR A 256 -2.87 -14.24 11.00
C TYR A 256 -2.67 -14.12 12.51
N GLY A 257 -3.20 -13.07 13.12
CA GLY A 257 -3.45 -13.04 14.55
C GLY A 257 -4.73 -13.82 14.90
N ASP A 258 -4.90 -14.17 16.16
CA ASP A 258 -6.14 -14.80 16.67
C ASP A 258 -7.20 -13.76 17.11
N ARG A 259 -6.89 -12.47 16.98
CA ARG A 259 -7.75 -11.33 17.32
C ARG A 259 -7.97 -10.43 16.09
N GLY A 260 -9.00 -9.60 16.15
CA GLY A 260 -9.24 -8.55 15.16
C GLY A 260 -9.95 -9.00 13.90
N HIS A 261 -9.91 -8.11 12.91
CA HIS A 261 -10.75 -8.20 11.71
C HIS A 261 -10.50 -9.42 10.82
N TYR A 262 -9.23 -9.87 10.74
CA TYR A 262 -8.82 -10.84 9.73
C TYR A 262 -9.03 -12.30 10.14
N VAL A 263 -9.31 -12.58 11.42
CA VAL A 263 -9.57 -13.94 11.94
C VAL A 263 -10.63 -14.67 11.11
N LYS A 264 -11.67 -13.97 10.71
CA LYS A 264 -12.79 -14.51 9.91
C LYS A 264 -12.38 -15.05 8.53
N TYR A 265 -11.19 -14.69 8.03
CA TYR A 265 -10.70 -15.13 6.73
C TYR A 265 -9.77 -16.36 6.80
N VAL A 266 -9.41 -16.82 7.98
CA VAL A 266 -8.53 -17.98 8.15
C VAL A 266 -9.12 -19.22 7.48
N GLU A 267 -10.38 -19.52 7.76
CA GLU A 267 -11.07 -20.69 7.18
C GLU A 267 -11.29 -20.51 5.66
N THR A 268 -11.55 -19.30 5.21
CA THR A 268 -11.63 -19.00 3.77
C THR A 268 -10.28 -19.29 3.09
N GLY A 269 -9.17 -18.84 3.69
CA GLY A 269 -7.83 -19.11 3.17
C GLY A 269 -7.52 -20.61 3.07
N LYS A 270 -7.84 -21.37 4.13
CA LYS A 270 -7.70 -22.83 4.14
C LYS A 270 -8.51 -23.52 3.04
N ALA A 271 -9.76 -23.11 2.88
CA ALA A 271 -10.65 -23.69 1.89
C ALA A 271 -10.23 -23.39 0.45
N MET A 272 -9.64 -22.22 0.20
CA MET A 272 -9.22 -21.80 -1.15
C MET A 272 -7.85 -22.36 -1.55
N ARG A 273 -6.92 -22.50 -0.59
CA ARG A 273 -5.53 -22.92 -0.83
C ARG A 273 -5.13 -23.98 0.19
N HIS A 274 -5.54 -25.22 -0.09
CA HIS A 274 -5.22 -26.38 0.76
C HIS A 274 -3.72 -26.68 0.85
N ASP A 275 -2.96 -26.22 -0.13
CA ASP A 275 -1.50 -26.30 -0.22
C ASP A 275 -0.78 -25.20 0.58
N ALA A 276 -1.48 -24.18 1.03
CA ALA A 276 -0.87 -23.08 1.77
C ALA A 276 -0.47 -23.48 3.20
N GLN A 277 0.68 -22.98 3.64
CA GLN A 277 1.02 -22.98 5.05
C GLN A 277 0.22 -21.89 5.78
N ILE A 278 -0.22 -22.17 7.00
CA ILE A 278 -0.97 -21.21 7.83
C ILE A 278 -0.36 -21.15 9.22
N VAL A 279 0.01 -19.95 9.63
CA VAL A 279 0.46 -19.63 10.98
C VAL A 279 -0.53 -18.67 11.61
N GLN A 280 -1.07 -19.03 12.76
CA GLN A 280 -1.92 -18.18 13.56
C GLN A 280 -1.24 -17.85 14.88
N LEU A 281 -1.04 -16.56 15.15
CA LEU A 281 -0.33 -16.07 16.32
C LEU A 281 -1.32 -15.73 17.43
N ALA A 282 -1.09 -16.31 18.61
CA ALA A 282 -1.92 -16.06 19.78
C ALA A 282 -1.75 -14.64 20.31
N GLU A 283 -2.80 -14.10 20.95
CA GLU A 283 -2.82 -12.76 21.53
C GLU A 283 -2.29 -11.69 20.56
N THR A 284 -2.69 -11.75 19.29
CA THR A 284 -2.20 -10.89 18.22
C THR A 284 -3.37 -10.32 17.41
N GLY A 285 -3.35 -9.01 17.18
CA GLY A 285 -4.38 -8.30 16.43
C GLY A 285 -4.17 -8.36 14.91
N SER A 286 -4.55 -7.27 14.24
CA SER A 286 -4.56 -7.19 12.77
C SER A 286 -3.19 -6.92 12.14
N PHE A 287 -2.21 -6.44 12.92
CA PHE A 287 -0.92 -5.99 12.39
C PHE A 287 0.21 -6.91 12.87
N VAL A 288 0.08 -8.19 12.55
CA VAL A 288 0.96 -9.28 13.01
C VAL A 288 2.45 -8.94 12.88
N HIS A 289 2.87 -8.33 11.76
CA HIS A 289 4.25 -7.96 11.47
C HIS A 289 4.79 -6.81 12.34
N GLN A 290 3.91 -5.98 12.92
CA GLN A 290 4.27 -4.92 13.86
C GLN A 290 4.15 -5.39 15.32
N GLU A 291 3.15 -6.26 15.60
CA GLU A 291 2.86 -6.75 16.95
C GLU A 291 3.79 -7.90 17.38
N ARG A 292 4.13 -8.80 16.45
CA ARG A 292 4.94 -10.00 16.65
C ARG A 292 6.02 -10.16 15.57
N PRO A 293 6.93 -9.18 15.43
CA PRO A 293 7.88 -9.17 14.31
C PRO A 293 8.83 -10.37 14.30
N VAL A 294 9.21 -10.88 15.47
CA VAL A 294 10.12 -12.03 15.60
C VAL A 294 9.47 -13.31 15.14
N GLU A 295 8.24 -13.58 15.59
CA GLU A 295 7.47 -14.75 15.22
C GLU A 295 7.08 -14.74 13.74
N VAL A 296 6.70 -13.57 13.21
CA VAL A 296 6.42 -13.40 11.77
C VAL A 296 7.68 -13.64 10.95
N ALA A 297 8.81 -13.07 11.34
CA ALA A 297 10.08 -13.29 10.64
C ALA A 297 10.51 -14.77 10.68
N ALA A 298 10.32 -15.46 11.81
CA ALA A 298 10.62 -16.89 11.93
C ALA A 298 9.76 -17.73 10.98
N ALA A 299 8.44 -17.48 10.93
CA ALA A 299 7.54 -18.14 9.99
C ALA A 299 7.92 -17.87 8.54
N MET A 300 8.22 -16.60 8.21
CA MET A 300 8.65 -16.21 6.88
C MET A 300 9.98 -16.88 6.48
N ARG A 301 10.98 -16.92 7.37
CA ARG A 301 12.27 -17.58 7.10
C ARG A 301 12.07 -19.05 6.81
N ALA A 302 11.35 -19.76 7.68
CA ALA A 302 11.07 -21.19 7.49
C ALA A 302 10.40 -21.47 6.14
N PHE A 303 9.43 -20.64 5.76
CA PHE A 303 8.73 -20.76 4.49
C PHE A 303 9.60 -20.39 3.29
N LEU A 304 10.34 -19.27 3.38
CA LEU A 304 11.18 -18.79 2.29
C LEU A 304 12.41 -19.67 2.04
N ASP A 305 12.93 -20.34 3.08
CA ASP A 305 14.08 -21.25 3.00
C ASP A 305 13.70 -22.68 2.57
N ALA A 306 12.44 -23.08 2.69
CA ALA A 306 11.98 -24.36 2.21
C ALA A 306 12.17 -24.48 0.69
N ASP A 307 12.66 -25.60 0.22
CA ASP A 307 12.69 -25.93 -1.20
C ASP A 307 11.25 -25.96 -1.74
N ALA A 308 11.04 -25.44 -2.97
CA ALA A 308 9.72 -25.36 -3.59
C ALA A 308 9.32 -26.70 -4.21
#